data_e102bdff2d4dd8994240e226730ac9cd
#
_entry.id   e102bdff2d4dd8994240e226730ac9cd
#
_cell.length_a   1.000
_cell.length_b   1.000
_cell.length_c   1.000
_cell.angle_alpha   90.00
_cell.angle_beta   90.00
_cell.angle_gamma   90.00
#
_symmetry.space_group_name_H-M   'P 1'
#
loop_
_entity.id
_entity.type
_entity.pdbx_description
1 polymer ?
#
loop_
_entity_poly.entity_id
_entity_poly.type
_entity_poly.pdbx_seq_one_letter_code
_entity_poly.pdbx_strand_id
1 'polypeptide(L)'
;MSAKKKILLLATGGTIASKKSENGLKPQITPEELLEYIPQVKEFCEVSAIQLLNLDSSNMEPEHWKKIVHAIREYYDAYDGFVIAHGTDTMAYTAAALSYMIQNSTKPIVITGAQKPIDLEITDAKSNLIDSFLYAADAKSQGVQIVFDGKVIAGTRAKKVRSKSYNAFSSIDFPSLAVIQDGNIMRYLPMLPYEDEVRFYEELDENIFLMKLIPGIRPRVLQSIFENYDCIIVESFGVGGIPQSIAEEFYRLCQEHPDKLVVMATQVA
;
A
#
# COMPACT_ATOMS: atom_id res chain seq x y z
N MET A 1 -30.57 -9.98 -13.92
CA MET A 1 -29.25 -10.06 -13.24
C MET A 1 -28.51 -8.79 -13.63
N SER A 2 -27.95 -8.04 -12.69
CA SER A 2 -27.06 -6.91 -13.04
C SER A 2 -25.83 -7.46 -13.76
N ALA A 3 -25.28 -6.69 -14.70
CA ALA A 3 -24.02 -7.05 -15.36
C ALA A 3 -22.93 -7.24 -14.29
N LYS A 4 -22.06 -8.23 -14.49
CA LYS A 4 -20.91 -8.43 -13.60
C LYS A 4 -19.97 -7.23 -13.69
N LYS A 5 -19.38 -6.86 -12.57
CA LYS A 5 -18.35 -5.82 -12.52
C LYS A 5 -17.08 -6.27 -13.25
N LYS A 6 -16.47 -5.36 -14.00
CA LYS A 6 -15.19 -5.57 -14.68
C LYS A 6 -14.05 -5.14 -13.79
N ILE A 7 -13.21 -6.06 -13.38
CA ILE A 7 -12.08 -5.80 -12.48
C ILE A 7 -10.76 -6.06 -13.21
N LEU A 8 -9.83 -5.12 -13.14
CA LEU A 8 -8.49 -5.26 -13.69
C LEU A 8 -7.52 -5.70 -12.60
N LEU A 9 -6.84 -6.84 -12.83
CA LEU A 9 -5.72 -7.29 -12.02
C LEU A 9 -4.42 -6.66 -12.55
N LEU A 10 -3.75 -5.88 -11.72
CA LEU A 10 -2.42 -5.35 -11.96
C LEU A 10 -1.40 -6.18 -11.16
N ALA A 11 -0.59 -6.98 -11.82
CA ALA A 11 0.46 -7.75 -11.15
C ALA A 11 1.76 -6.95 -11.11
N THR A 12 2.34 -6.82 -9.91
CA THR A 12 3.62 -6.13 -9.70
C THR A 12 4.73 -7.07 -9.23
N GLY A 13 4.44 -8.37 -9.08
CA GLY A 13 5.36 -9.39 -8.58
C GLY A 13 5.08 -9.79 -7.13
N GLY A 14 6.13 -9.89 -6.33
CA GLY A 14 6.04 -10.28 -4.92
C GLY A 14 5.89 -11.79 -4.69
N THR A 15 5.84 -12.19 -3.41
CA THR A 15 5.77 -13.59 -2.98
C THR A 15 4.57 -14.34 -3.55
N ILE A 16 3.43 -13.67 -3.71
CA ILE A 16 2.21 -14.28 -4.22
C ILE A 16 2.39 -14.92 -5.61
N ALA A 17 3.19 -14.27 -6.46
CA ALA A 17 3.50 -14.71 -7.83
C ALA A 17 4.86 -15.43 -7.91
N SER A 18 5.48 -15.79 -6.80
CA SER A 18 6.82 -16.39 -6.78
C SER A 18 6.77 -17.91 -6.81
N LYS A 19 7.79 -18.51 -7.44
CA LYS A 19 8.09 -19.92 -7.36
C LYS A 19 9.43 -20.12 -6.64
N LYS A 20 9.61 -21.28 -6.01
CA LYS A 20 10.86 -21.63 -5.35
C LYS A 20 11.94 -21.86 -6.38
N SER A 21 13.08 -21.19 -6.26
CA SER A 21 14.27 -21.35 -7.10
C SER A 21 15.50 -21.67 -6.23
N GLU A 22 16.62 -22.04 -6.86
CA GLU A 22 17.89 -22.29 -6.16
C GLU A 22 18.37 -21.07 -5.35
N ASN A 23 18.03 -19.84 -5.79
CA ASN A 23 18.42 -18.58 -5.16
C ASN A 23 17.27 -17.93 -4.35
N GLY A 24 16.31 -18.72 -3.85
CA GLY A 24 15.15 -18.23 -3.10
C GLY A 24 13.88 -18.11 -3.93
N LEU A 25 12.94 -17.28 -3.47
CA LEU A 25 11.69 -17.03 -4.18
C LEU A 25 11.91 -15.97 -5.28
N LYS A 26 11.40 -16.27 -6.50
CA LYS A 26 11.42 -15.31 -7.61
C LYS A 26 10.03 -15.23 -8.24
N PRO A 27 9.50 -14.01 -8.53
CA PRO A 27 8.23 -13.86 -9.25
C PRO A 27 8.34 -14.49 -10.64
N GLN A 28 7.53 -15.52 -10.89
CA GLN A 28 7.53 -16.30 -12.15
C GLN A 28 6.13 -16.68 -12.61
N ILE A 29 5.11 -16.53 -11.75
CA ILE A 29 3.71 -16.84 -12.06
C ILE A 29 3.10 -15.64 -12.77
N THR A 30 2.53 -15.83 -13.95
CA THR A 30 1.88 -14.76 -14.69
C THR A 30 0.54 -14.37 -14.04
N PRO A 31 0.00 -13.19 -14.36
CA PRO A 31 -1.32 -12.79 -13.87
C PRO A 31 -2.43 -13.77 -14.26
N GLU A 32 -2.37 -14.34 -15.47
CA GLU A 32 -3.31 -15.32 -15.97
C GLU A 32 -3.22 -16.63 -15.17
N GLU A 33 -1.99 -17.11 -14.90
CA GLU A 33 -1.76 -18.27 -14.05
C GLU A 33 -2.27 -18.03 -12.61
N LEU A 34 -2.15 -16.80 -12.05
CA LEU A 34 -2.71 -16.48 -10.74
C LEU A 34 -4.24 -16.69 -10.72
N LEU A 35 -4.92 -16.28 -11.80
CA LEU A 35 -6.37 -16.44 -11.91
C LEU A 35 -6.82 -17.90 -12.06
N GLU A 36 -5.98 -18.79 -12.56
CA GLU A 36 -6.26 -20.23 -12.63
C GLU A 36 -6.36 -20.88 -11.25
N TYR A 37 -5.67 -20.32 -10.24
CA TYR A 37 -5.76 -20.79 -8.85
C TYR A 37 -7.03 -20.36 -8.13
N ILE A 38 -7.79 -19.41 -8.68
CA ILE A 38 -9.01 -18.82 -8.09
C ILE A 38 -10.16 -18.75 -9.10
N PRO A 39 -10.53 -19.86 -9.78
CA PRO A 39 -11.54 -19.84 -10.86
C PRO A 39 -12.91 -19.34 -10.41
N GLN A 40 -13.25 -19.47 -9.14
CA GLN A 40 -14.52 -19.00 -8.55
C GLN A 40 -14.72 -17.48 -8.63
N VAL A 41 -13.67 -16.69 -8.84
CA VAL A 41 -13.78 -15.23 -9.02
C VAL A 41 -14.64 -14.90 -10.23
N LYS A 42 -14.61 -15.75 -11.28
CA LYS A 42 -15.43 -15.59 -12.48
C LYS A 42 -16.93 -15.73 -12.21
N GLU A 43 -17.35 -16.24 -11.07
CA GLU A 43 -18.77 -16.37 -10.71
C GLU A 43 -19.39 -15.00 -10.40
N PHE A 44 -18.63 -14.05 -9.85
CA PHE A 44 -19.14 -12.76 -9.39
C PHE A 44 -18.55 -11.53 -10.09
N CYS A 45 -17.42 -11.62 -10.81
CA CYS A 45 -16.91 -10.53 -11.64
C CYS A 45 -16.26 -11.02 -12.94
N GLU A 46 -16.10 -10.10 -13.90
CA GLU A 46 -15.27 -10.27 -15.09
C GLU A 46 -13.86 -9.77 -14.77
N VAL A 47 -12.85 -10.58 -15.05
CA VAL A 47 -11.46 -10.23 -14.72
C VAL A 47 -10.61 -10.19 -15.98
N SER A 48 -9.90 -9.08 -16.14
CA SER A 48 -8.74 -8.95 -17.04
C SER A 48 -7.47 -8.80 -16.21
N ALA A 49 -6.34 -9.17 -16.76
CA ALA A 49 -5.08 -9.13 -16.02
C ALA A 49 -3.94 -8.57 -16.89
N ILE A 50 -3.05 -7.81 -16.29
CA ILE A 50 -1.83 -7.31 -16.92
C ILE A 50 -0.64 -7.46 -15.97
N GLN A 51 0.52 -7.80 -16.52
CA GLN A 51 1.79 -7.76 -15.82
C GLN A 51 2.36 -6.34 -15.94
N LEU A 52 2.19 -5.53 -14.90
CA LEU A 52 2.66 -4.15 -14.90
C LEU A 52 4.13 -4.06 -14.49
N LEU A 53 4.50 -4.76 -13.42
CA LEU A 53 5.86 -4.87 -12.89
C LEU A 53 6.13 -6.34 -12.51
N ASN A 54 7.41 -6.69 -12.37
CA ASN A 54 7.81 -8.02 -11.92
C ASN A 54 9.01 -7.92 -10.98
N LEU A 55 8.77 -7.48 -9.74
CA LEU A 55 9.83 -7.20 -8.78
C LEU A 55 9.51 -7.71 -7.38
N ASP A 56 10.55 -7.89 -6.58
CA ASP A 56 10.43 -7.99 -5.13
C ASP A 56 10.07 -6.60 -4.58
N SER A 57 9.09 -6.54 -3.68
CA SER A 57 8.61 -5.25 -3.15
C SER A 57 9.67 -4.48 -2.35
N SER A 58 10.74 -5.11 -1.90
CA SER A 58 11.89 -4.42 -1.31
C SER A 58 12.60 -3.48 -2.29
N ASN A 59 12.38 -3.68 -3.60
CA ASN A 59 12.90 -2.83 -4.67
C ASN A 59 11.85 -1.85 -5.21
N MET A 60 10.75 -1.63 -4.47
CA MET A 60 9.75 -0.64 -4.85
C MET A 60 10.29 0.77 -4.65
N GLU A 61 10.17 1.58 -5.68
CA GLU A 61 10.63 2.98 -5.73
C GLU A 61 9.47 3.90 -6.16
N PRO A 62 9.56 5.23 -5.96
CA PRO A 62 8.52 6.19 -6.35
C PRO A 62 8.10 6.09 -7.82
N GLU A 63 9.05 5.86 -8.73
CA GLU A 63 8.78 5.66 -10.16
C GLU A 63 7.85 4.46 -10.44
N HIS A 64 7.87 3.44 -9.59
CA HIS A 64 6.97 2.31 -9.72
C HIS A 64 5.53 2.69 -9.31
N TRP A 65 5.36 3.57 -8.29
CA TRP A 65 4.05 4.10 -7.92
C TRP A 65 3.46 4.97 -9.03
N LYS A 66 4.27 5.82 -9.66
CA LYS A 66 3.86 6.62 -10.84
C LYS A 66 3.34 5.72 -11.97
N LYS A 67 4.03 4.60 -12.26
CA LYS A 67 3.59 3.61 -13.25
C LYS A 67 2.24 2.97 -12.87
N ILE A 68 2.04 2.64 -11.59
CA ILE A 68 0.77 2.06 -11.12
C ILE A 68 -0.36 3.09 -11.28
N VAL A 69 -0.13 4.34 -10.86
CA VAL A 69 -1.12 5.43 -11.00
C VAL A 69 -1.46 5.66 -12.47
N HIS A 70 -0.45 5.73 -13.34
CA HIS A 70 -0.64 5.90 -14.78
C HIS A 70 -1.49 4.78 -15.38
N ALA A 71 -1.19 3.52 -15.05
CA ALA A 71 -1.98 2.37 -15.52
C ALA A 71 -3.43 2.43 -15.02
N ILE A 72 -3.66 2.76 -13.73
CA ILE A 72 -5.01 2.90 -13.21
C ILE A 72 -5.76 4.03 -13.94
N ARG A 73 -5.12 5.18 -14.18
CA ARG A 73 -5.69 6.30 -14.92
C ARG A 73 -6.06 5.92 -16.35
N GLU A 74 -5.17 5.22 -17.06
CA GLU A 74 -5.39 4.77 -18.43
C GLU A 74 -6.62 3.85 -18.55
N TYR A 75 -6.78 2.93 -17.59
CA TYR A 75 -7.85 1.94 -17.58
C TYR A 75 -9.06 2.36 -16.74
N TYR A 76 -9.05 3.56 -16.14
CA TYR A 76 -10.07 3.94 -15.16
C TYR A 76 -11.49 3.84 -15.68
N ASP A 77 -11.76 4.33 -16.90
CA ASP A 77 -13.10 4.34 -17.48
C ASP A 77 -13.55 2.96 -17.98
N ALA A 78 -12.59 2.08 -18.32
CA ALA A 78 -12.89 0.76 -18.89
C ALA A 78 -13.25 -0.30 -17.83
N TYR A 79 -12.87 -0.09 -16.57
CA TYR A 79 -13.06 -1.04 -15.47
C TYR A 79 -13.84 -0.43 -14.31
N ASP A 80 -14.53 -1.27 -13.54
CA ASP A 80 -15.30 -0.90 -12.35
C ASP A 80 -14.46 -0.91 -11.07
N GLY A 81 -13.29 -1.49 -11.10
CA GLY A 81 -12.35 -1.56 -9.97
C GLY A 81 -11.03 -2.23 -10.33
N PHE A 82 -10.09 -2.15 -9.42
CA PHE A 82 -8.71 -2.61 -9.61
C PHE A 82 -8.28 -3.49 -8.43
N VAL A 83 -7.57 -4.57 -8.74
CA VAL A 83 -6.86 -5.40 -7.75
C VAL A 83 -5.38 -5.38 -8.10
N ILE A 84 -4.53 -5.05 -7.14
CA ILE A 84 -3.07 -5.00 -7.32
C ILE A 84 -2.46 -6.15 -6.52
N ALA A 85 -1.87 -7.12 -7.21
CA ALA A 85 -1.08 -8.18 -6.59
C ALA A 85 0.34 -7.66 -6.33
N HIS A 86 0.71 -7.55 -5.06
CA HIS A 86 1.90 -6.83 -4.59
C HIS A 86 2.70 -7.66 -3.58
N GLY A 87 4.00 -7.42 -3.48
CA GLY A 87 4.82 -7.97 -2.40
C GLY A 87 4.52 -7.28 -1.05
N THR A 88 4.58 -8.05 0.04
CA THR A 88 4.06 -7.59 1.34
C THR A 88 4.94 -6.57 2.07
N ASP A 89 6.24 -6.48 1.77
CA ASP A 89 7.18 -5.68 2.57
C ASP A 89 6.94 -4.17 2.45
N THR A 90 6.63 -3.69 1.24
CA THR A 90 6.32 -2.27 0.99
C THR A 90 4.87 -2.00 0.60
N MET A 91 3.99 -3.00 0.74
CA MET A 91 2.57 -2.87 0.38
C MET A 91 1.89 -1.69 1.10
N ALA A 92 2.19 -1.47 2.37
CA ALA A 92 1.63 -0.36 3.14
C ALA A 92 2.09 1.01 2.61
N TYR A 93 3.34 1.12 2.15
CA TYR A 93 3.86 2.33 1.50
C TYR A 93 3.17 2.58 0.16
N THR A 94 3.04 1.55 -0.66
CA THR A 94 2.31 1.63 -1.93
C THR A 94 0.85 2.03 -1.70
N ALA A 95 0.17 1.44 -0.72
CA ALA A 95 -1.21 1.78 -0.39
C ALA A 95 -1.37 3.24 0.06
N ALA A 96 -0.45 3.74 0.88
CA ALA A 96 -0.42 5.14 1.29
C ALA A 96 -0.16 6.06 0.08
N ALA A 97 0.88 5.78 -0.71
CA ALA A 97 1.21 6.56 -1.90
C ALA A 97 0.02 6.64 -2.87
N LEU A 98 -0.59 5.51 -3.23
CA LEU A 98 -1.75 5.48 -4.12
C LEU A 98 -2.96 6.22 -3.53
N SER A 99 -3.15 6.20 -2.20
CA SER A 99 -4.25 6.94 -1.55
C SER A 99 -4.11 8.46 -1.71
N TYR A 100 -2.89 8.98 -1.76
CA TYR A 100 -2.63 10.41 -1.98
C TYR A 100 -2.52 10.76 -3.46
N MET A 101 -1.99 9.86 -4.29
CA MET A 101 -1.83 10.08 -5.72
C MET A 101 -3.14 9.88 -6.51
N ILE A 102 -4.10 9.09 -5.97
CA ILE A 102 -5.41 8.86 -6.59
C ILE A 102 -6.49 9.26 -5.58
N GLN A 103 -6.92 10.51 -5.64
CA GLN A 103 -7.90 11.06 -4.72
C GLN A 103 -9.31 10.95 -5.29
N ASN A 104 -10.29 10.80 -4.39
CA ASN A 104 -11.73 10.76 -4.70
C ASN A 104 -12.14 9.65 -5.67
N SER A 105 -11.40 8.54 -5.69
CA SER A 105 -11.77 7.41 -6.55
C SER A 105 -13.06 6.75 -6.07
N THR A 106 -14.13 6.86 -6.85
CA THR A 106 -15.40 6.16 -6.63
C THR A 106 -15.30 4.66 -6.96
N LYS A 107 -14.19 4.25 -7.60
CA LYS A 107 -13.90 2.85 -7.89
C LYS A 107 -12.91 2.29 -6.85
N PRO A 108 -13.08 1.05 -6.41
CA PRO A 108 -12.15 0.42 -5.48
C PRO A 108 -10.80 0.13 -6.14
N ILE A 109 -9.73 0.44 -5.43
CA ILE A 109 -8.35 0.11 -5.76
C ILE A 109 -7.82 -0.71 -4.60
N VAL A 110 -7.86 -2.02 -4.76
CA VAL A 110 -7.56 -2.99 -3.70
C VAL A 110 -6.14 -3.52 -3.89
N ILE A 111 -5.33 -3.40 -2.85
CA ILE A 111 -3.96 -3.93 -2.86
C ILE A 111 -3.94 -5.18 -1.98
N THR A 112 -3.35 -6.24 -2.50
CA THR A 112 -3.21 -7.51 -1.78
C THR A 112 -1.90 -8.20 -2.14
N GLY A 113 -1.62 -9.29 -1.44
CA GLY A 113 -0.44 -10.10 -1.64
C GLY A 113 -0.52 -11.36 -0.79
N ALA A 114 0.61 -12.02 -0.57
CA ALA A 114 0.64 -13.20 0.28
C ALA A 114 1.98 -13.34 1.00
N GLN A 115 1.96 -14.01 2.15
CA GLN A 115 3.14 -14.44 2.87
C GLN A 115 3.76 -15.70 2.25
N LYS A 116 2.95 -16.46 1.50
CA LYS A 116 3.39 -17.67 0.80
C LYS A 116 2.97 -17.67 -0.66
N PRO A 117 3.79 -18.27 -1.56
CA PRO A 117 3.43 -18.45 -2.96
C PRO A 117 2.08 -19.15 -3.16
N ILE A 118 1.37 -18.80 -4.23
CA ILE A 118 0.01 -19.30 -4.50
C ILE A 118 -0.01 -20.78 -4.89
N ASP A 119 1.09 -21.30 -5.45
CA ASP A 119 1.25 -22.69 -5.89
C ASP A 119 1.43 -23.68 -4.72
N LEU A 120 1.64 -23.19 -3.51
CA LEU A 120 1.73 -24.05 -2.33
C LEU A 120 0.35 -24.55 -1.90
N GLU A 121 0.32 -25.78 -1.35
CA GLU A 121 -0.90 -26.38 -0.81
C GLU A 121 -1.47 -25.53 0.35
N ILE A 122 -0.59 -25.12 1.26
CA ILE A 122 -0.94 -24.25 2.40
C ILE A 122 -0.43 -22.84 2.13
N THR A 123 -1.33 -21.97 1.72
CA THR A 123 -1.03 -20.57 1.37
C THR A 123 -2.18 -19.65 1.77
N ASP A 124 -1.86 -18.40 2.08
CA ASP A 124 -2.81 -17.29 2.29
C ASP A 124 -3.18 -16.59 0.98
N ALA A 125 -2.49 -16.90 -0.12
CA ALA A 125 -2.63 -16.19 -1.39
C ALA A 125 -4.03 -16.31 -2.00
N LYS A 126 -4.62 -17.51 -1.97
CA LYS A 126 -5.92 -17.78 -2.59
C LYS A 126 -7.03 -17.00 -1.89
N SER A 127 -7.10 -17.06 -0.57
CA SER A 127 -8.08 -16.33 0.23
C SER A 127 -7.92 -14.82 0.06
N ASN A 128 -6.69 -14.30 0.14
CA ASN A 128 -6.42 -12.88 -0.02
C ASN A 128 -6.85 -12.35 -1.39
N LEU A 129 -6.59 -13.08 -2.48
CA LEU A 129 -7.05 -12.71 -3.83
C LEU A 129 -8.57 -12.77 -3.96
N ILE A 130 -9.22 -13.86 -3.53
CA ILE A 130 -10.68 -14.01 -3.61
C ILE A 130 -11.36 -12.88 -2.87
N ASP A 131 -10.95 -12.60 -1.63
CA ASP A 131 -11.49 -11.52 -0.80
C ASP A 131 -11.28 -10.15 -1.45
N SER A 132 -10.12 -9.95 -2.10
CA SER A 132 -9.80 -8.72 -2.81
C SER A 132 -10.71 -8.49 -4.01
N PHE A 133 -10.96 -9.53 -4.82
CA PHE A 133 -11.90 -9.44 -5.93
C PHE A 133 -13.35 -9.27 -5.47
N LEU A 134 -13.73 -9.97 -4.40
CA LEU A 134 -15.06 -9.83 -3.78
C LEU A 134 -15.29 -8.38 -3.33
N TYR A 135 -14.31 -7.80 -2.64
CA TYR A 135 -14.39 -6.42 -2.19
C TYR A 135 -14.37 -5.42 -3.34
N ALA A 136 -13.54 -5.66 -4.36
CA ALA A 136 -13.47 -4.80 -5.55
C ALA A 136 -14.75 -4.86 -6.40
N ALA A 137 -15.45 -6.00 -6.42
CA ALA A 137 -16.71 -6.15 -7.14
C ALA A 137 -17.94 -5.61 -6.39
N ASP A 138 -17.82 -5.31 -5.09
CA ASP A 138 -18.94 -4.79 -4.30
C ASP A 138 -19.24 -3.32 -4.63
N ALA A 139 -20.53 -3.02 -4.84
CA ALA A 139 -20.98 -1.69 -5.25
C ALA A 139 -20.76 -0.56 -4.23
N LYS A 140 -20.48 -0.91 -2.96
CA LYS A 140 -20.23 0.04 -1.88
C LYS A 140 -18.74 0.27 -1.63
N SER A 141 -17.86 -0.39 -2.37
CA SER A 141 -16.42 -0.25 -2.22
C SER A 141 -15.89 0.88 -3.11
N GLN A 142 -14.98 1.69 -2.57
CA GLN A 142 -14.39 2.84 -3.26
C GLN A 142 -13.04 3.22 -2.64
N GLY A 143 -12.18 3.94 -3.36
CA GLY A 143 -10.88 4.42 -2.88
C GLY A 143 -9.83 3.31 -2.77
N VAL A 144 -8.74 3.57 -2.03
CA VAL A 144 -7.58 2.69 -1.91
C VAL A 144 -7.58 1.95 -0.58
N GLN A 145 -7.56 0.61 -0.63
CA GLN A 145 -7.52 -0.26 0.55
C GLN A 145 -6.53 -1.41 0.39
N ILE A 146 -6.06 -1.92 1.52
CA ILE A 146 -5.44 -3.24 1.59
C ILE A 146 -6.50 -4.25 2.02
N VAL A 147 -6.61 -5.35 1.27
CA VAL A 147 -7.38 -6.54 1.70
C VAL A 147 -6.38 -7.66 1.98
N PHE A 148 -6.34 -8.09 3.25
CA PHE A 148 -5.39 -9.09 3.70
C PHE A 148 -5.91 -9.82 4.95
N ASP A 149 -5.82 -11.15 4.96
CA ASP A 149 -6.28 -12.00 6.08
C ASP A 149 -7.73 -11.66 6.49
N GLY A 150 -8.63 -11.54 5.50
CA GLY A 150 -10.03 -11.22 5.69
C GLY A 150 -10.32 -9.79 6.18
N LYS A 151 -9.33 -8.92 6.28
CA LYS A 151 -9.49 -7.54 6.75
C LYS A 151 -9.39 -6.55 5.61
N VAL A 152 -10.23 -5.54 5.64
CA VAL A 152 -10.18 -4.37 4.75
C VAL A 152 -9.64 -3.20 5.54
N ILE A 153 -8.47 -2.69 5.15
CA ILE A 153 -7.75 -1.64 5.85
C ILE A 153 -7.62 -0.43 4.92
N ALA A 154 -7.90 0.76 5.43
CA ALA A 154 -7.67 1.99 4.66
C ALA A 154 -6.20 2.11 4.24
N GLY A 155 -5.93 2.46 2.99
CA GLY A 155 -4.56 2.51 2.45
C GLY A 155 -3.62 3.41 3.24
N THR A 156 -4.13 4.51 3.79
CA THR A 156 -3.37 5.45 4.63
C THR A 156 -3.16 4.99 6.07
N ARG A 157 -3.78 3.88 6.50
CA ARG A 157 -3.74 3.39 7.88
C ARG A 157 -3.08 2.02 8.04
N ALA A 158 -2.70 1.41 6.93
CA ALA A 158 -2.13 0.07 6.94
C ALA A 158 -0.66 0.08 7.39
N LYS A 159 -0.31 -0.89 8.23
CA LYS A 159 1.08 -1.16 8.64
C LYS A 159 1.33 -2.66 8.64
N LYS A 160 2.47 -3.10 8.08
CA LYS A 160 2.95 -4.47 8.24
C LYS A 160 3.53 -4.62 9.64
N VAL A 161 2.86 -5.39 10.50
CA VAL A 161 3.23 -5.56 11.91
C VAL A 161 3.83 -6.94 12.21
N ARG A 162 3.79 -7.87 11.25
CA ARG A 162 4.39 -9.21 11.38
C ARG A 162 5.06 -9.63 10.08
N SER A 163 6.24 -10.23 10.20
CA SER A 163 7.05 -10.63 9.05
C SER A 163 6.64 -11.97 8.41
N LYS A 164 6.03 -12.90 9.17
CA LYS A 164 5.76 -14.27 8.72
C LYS A 164 4.32 -14.75 8.90
N SER A 165 3.57 -14.18 9.83
CA SER A 165 2.18 -14.58 10.09
C SER A 165 1.25 -14.14 8.96
N TYR A 166 0.17 -14.90 8.71
CA TYR A 166 -0.83 -14.52 7.73
C TYR A 166 -1.54 -13.21 8.12
N ASN A 167 -1.81 -12.97 9.41
CA ASN A 167 -2.33 -11.69 9.90
C ASN A 167 -1.24 -10.60 9.96
N ALA A 168 -0.58 -10.36 8.84
CA ALA A 168 0.61 -9.52 8.76
C ALA A 168 0.34 -8.02 8.88
N PHE A 169 -0.86 -7.56 8.52
CA PHE A 169 -1.21 -6.14 8.50
C PHE A 169 -2.20 -5.77 9.60
N SER A 170 -2.07 -4.55 10.10
CA SER A 170 -3.00 -3.93 11.04
C SER A 170 -3.34 -2.51 10.58
N SER A 171 -4.54 -2.06 10.93
CA SER A 171 -4.93 -0.66 10.86
C SER A 171 -4.36 0.05 12.10
N ILE A 172 -3.66 1.18 11.89
CA ILE A 172 -3.04 1.94 12.98
C ILE A 172 -3.89 3.16 13.29
N ASP A 173 -4.24 3.34 14.56
CA ASP A 173 -5.05 4.44 15.10
C ASP A 173 -6.36 4.67 14.34
N PHE A 174 -6.86 3.63 13.71
CA PHE A 174 -8.11 3.64 12.96
C PHE A 174 -8.69 2.21 12.88
N PRO A 175 -10.00 2.00 12.94
CA PRO A 175 -10.57 0.67 12.81
C PRO A 175 -10.37 0.12 11.39
N SER A 176 -10.39 -1.20 11.23
CA SER A 176 -10.57 -1.80 9.92
C SER A 176 -11.91 -1.32 9.32
N LEU A 177 -11.95 -1.09 8.01
CA LEU A 177 -13.16 -0.64 7.33
C LEU A 177 -14.23 -1.73 7.27
N ALA A 178 -13.77 -2.97 7.08
CA ALA A 178 -14.62 -4.15 7.01
C ALA A 178 -13.82 -5.41 7.37
N VAL A 179 -14.56 -6.50 7.60
CA VAL A 179 -14.05 -7.87 7.64
C VAL A 179 -14.79 -8.67 6.57
N ILE A 180 -14.07 -9.56 5.90
CA ILE A 180 -14.60 -10.50 4.92
C ILE A 180 -14.51 -11.89 5.54
N GLN A 181 -15.64 -12.53 5.67
CA GLN A 181 -15.74 -13.88 6.20
C GLN A 181 -16.83 -14.66 5.46
N ASP A 182 -16.51 -15.89 5.06
CA ASP A 182 -17.45 -16.79 4.36
C ASP A 182 -18.12 -16.11 3.14
N GLY A 183 -17.35 -15.33 2.38
CA GLY A 183 -17.83 -14.60 1.20
C GLY A 183 -18.74 -13.40 1.51
N ASN A 184 -18.83 -12.98 2.77
CA ASN A 184 -19.64 -11.84 3.21
C ASN A 184 -18.76 -10.67 3.66
N ILE A 185 -19.07 -9.46 3.22
CA ILE A 185 -18.40 -8.24 3.62
C ILE A 185 -19.18 -7.58 4.77
N MET A 186 -18.62 -7.63 5.97
CA MET A 186 -19.18 -6.97 7.16
C MET A 186 -18.46 -5.65 7.38
N ARG A 187 -19.12 -4.52 7.02
CA ARG A 187 -18.56 -3.17 7.17
C ARG A 187 -18.73 -2.65 8.58
N TYR A 188 -17.65 -2.12 9.14
CA TYR A 188 -17.66 -1.42 10.43
C TYR A 188 -17.93 0.07 10.26
N LEU A 189 -17.52 0.63 9.12
CA LEU A 189 -17.70 2.04 8.80
C LEU A 189 -18.47 2.17 7.48
N PRO A 190 -19.40 3.14 7.40
CA PRO A 190 -20.03 3.48 6.13
C PRO A 190 -18.97 4.14 5.22
N MET A 191 -18.97 3.75 3.95
CA MET A 191 -18.22 4.47 2.94
C MET A 191 -19.09 5.63 2.46
N LEU A 192 -18.67 6.85 2.77
CA LEU A 192 -19.35 8.06 2.28
C LEU A 192 -18.94 8.32 0.84
N PRO A 193 -19.89 8.68 -0.05
CA PRO A 193 -19.56 9.00 -1.42
C PRO A 193 -18.64 10.24 -1.47
N TYR A 194 -17.73 10.26 -2.42
CA TYR A 194 -16.94 11.45 -2.69
C TYR A 194 -17.82 12.51 -3.38
N GLU A 195 -17.66 13.77 -2.99
CA GLU A 195 -18.35 14.91 -3.61
C GLU A 195 -17.61 15.46 -4.83
N ASP A 196 -16.29 15.26 -4.87
CA ASP A 196 -15.42 15.70 -5.94
C ASP A 196 -15.12 14.58 -6.94
N GLU A 197 -14.74 14.98 -8.16
CA GLU A 197 -14.24 14.08 -9.19
C GLU A 197 -12.91 13.43 -8.80
N VAL A 198 -12.62 12.26 -9.39
CA VAL A 198 -11.33 11.59 -9.20
C VAL A 198 -10.19 12.46 -9.72
N ARG A 199 -9.11 12.53 -8.95
CA ARG A 199 -7.89 13.26 -9.33
C ARG A 199 -6.70 12.32 -9.29
N PHE A 200 -5.84 12.44 -10.31
CA PHE A 200 -4.60 11.67 -10.43
C PHE A 200 -3.41 12.61 -10.35
N TYR A 201 -2.50 12.35 -9.41
CA TYR A 201 -1.24 13.04 -9.23
C TYR A 201 -0.11 12.10 -9.58
N GLU A 202 0.65 12.41 -10.62
CA GLU A 202 1.74 11.54 -11.11
C GLU A 202 3.13 12.07 -10.72
N GLU A 203 3.18 13.22 -10.03
CA GLU A 203 4.41 13.82 -9.53
C GLU A 203 4.57 13.59 -8.04
N LEU A 204 5.79 13.31 -7.61
CA LEU A 204 6.19 13.14 -6.23
C LEU A 204 7.49 13.93 -6.00
N ASP A 205 7.57 14.61 -4.87
CA ASP A 205 8.83 15.10 -4.36
C ASP A 205 9.55 13.97 -3.62
N GLU A 206 10.74 13.62 -4.09
CA GLU A 206 11.51 12.49 -3.58
C GLU A 206 12.64 12.94 -2.65
N ASN A 207 12.90 14.28 -2.55
CA ASN A 207 13.98 14.82 -1.74
C ASN A 207 13.58 14.94 -0.25
N ILE A 208 13.18 13.81 0.33
CA ILE A 208 12.66 13.71 1.70
C ILE A 208 13.54 12.78 2.53
N PHE A 209 13.87 13.19 3.75
CA PHE A 209 14.56 12.36 4.73
C PHE A 209 13.68 12.05 5.93
N LEU A 210 13.53 10.76 6.25
CA LEU A 210 12.88 10.31 7.47
C LEU A 210 13.92 10.12 8.58
N MET A 211 13.95 11.05 9.54
CA MET A 211 14.83 10.99 10.69
C MET A 211 14.12 10.38 11.89
N LYS A 212 14.38 9.12 12.15
CA LYS A 212 13.92 8.46 13.36
C LYS A 212 14.86 8.78 14.51
N LEU A 213 14.35 9.42 15.55
CA LEU A 213 15.13 9.69 16.76
C LEU A 213 15.36 8.41 17.56
N ILE A 214 16.59 8.23 18.01
CA ILE A 214 17.00 7.13 18.90
C ILE A 214 17.74 7.68 20.10
N PRO A 215 17.72 7.00 21.27
CA PRO A 215 18.58 7.36 22.38
C PRO A 215 20.06 7.37 21.97
N GLY A 216 20.76 8.47 22.25
CA GLY A 216 22.17 8.62 21.89
C GLY A 216 22.44 9.17 20.49
N ILE A 217 21.41 9.62 19.73
CA ILE A 217 21.62 10.35 18.48
C ILE A 217 22.57 11.55 18.70
N ARG A 218 23.45 11.79 17.74
CA ARG A 218 24.47 12.84 17.83
C ARG A 218 24.18 13.99 16.86
N PRO A 219 24.51 15.26 17.25
CA PRO A 219 24.29 16.45 16.43
C PRO A 219 24.95 16.37 15.04
N ARG A 220 26.11 15.74 14.94
CA ARG A 220 26.90 15.66 13.69
C ARG A 220 26.16 15.11 12.46
N VAL A 221 25.07 14.38 12.66
CA VAL A 221 24.28 13.85 11.53
C VAL A 221 23.37 14.91 10.91
N LEU A 222 22.96 15.91 11.71
CA LEU A 222 21.96 16.89 11.31
C LEU A 222 22.42 17.78 10.17
N GLN A 223 23.67 18.25 10.21
CA GLN A 223 24.23 19.12 9.18
C GLN A 223 24.04 18.51 7.78
N SER A 224 24.46 17.25 7.61
CA SER A 224 24.35 16.57 6.31
C SER A 224 22.91 16.36 5.88
N ILE A 225 21.98 16.12 6.82
CA ILE A 225 20.55 15.98 6.50
C ILE A 225 20.00 17.31 5.98
N PHE A 226 20.25 18.42 6.66
CA PHE A 226 19.75 19.73 6.23
C PHE A 226 20.38 20.24 4.94
N GLU A 227 21.63 19.86 4.63
CA GLU A 227 22.30 20.24 3.37
C GLU A 227 21.77 19.48 2.16
N ASN A 228 21.29 18.23 2.33
CA ASN A 228 20.99 17.35 1.20
C ASN A 228 19.50 17.12 0.95
N TYR A 229 18.61 17.45 1.89
CA TYR A 229 17.19 17.17 1.76
C TYR A 229 16.33 18.42 1.94
N ASP A 230 15.24 18.53 1.18
CA ASP A 230 14.33 19.66 1.22
C ASP A 230 13.21 19.47 2.24
N CYS A 231 12.85 18.24 2.55
CA CYS A 231 11.90 17.89 3.58
C CYS A 231 12.51 16.90 4.59
N ILE A 232 12.36 17.20 5.88
CA ILE A 232 12.84 16.36 6.98
C ILE A 232 11.65 15.97 7.83
N ILE A 233 11.28 14.70 7.82
CA ILE A 233 10.26 14.15 8.70
C ILE A 233 10.96 13.60 9.94
N VAL A 234 10.67 14.16 11.11
CA VAL A 234 11.25 13.74 12.39
C VAL A 234 10.29 12.83 13.13
N GLU A 235 10.58 11.53 13.18
CA GLU A 235 9.87 10.61 14.08
C GLU A 235 10.43 10.74 15.51
N SER A 236 9.74 11.51 16.34
CA SER A 236 10.11 11.82 17.71
C SER A 236 9.56 10.80 18.71
N PHE A 237 9.95 10.94 19.98
CA PHE A 237 9.45 10.14 21.09
C PHE A 237 8.13 10.69 21.63
N GLY A 238 7.25 9.80 22.11
CA GLY A 238 6.03 10.14 22.83
C GLY A 238 5.17 11.20 22.10
N VAL A 239 4.88 12.29 22.76
CA VAL A 239 4.07 13.40 22.24
C VAL A 239 4.85 14.36 21.30
N GLY A 240 6.10 14.07 21.03
CA GLY A 240 6.99 14.91 20.23
C GLY A 240 8.07 15.61 21.06
N GLY A 241 8.98 16.29 20.36
CA GLY A 241 10.08 17.01 20.95
C GLY A 241 11.45 16.53 20.49
N ILE A 242 12.44 17.41 20.60
CA ILE A 242 13.83 17.14 20.21
C ILE A 242 14.65 16.89 21.49
N PRO A 243 15.44 15.78 21.55
CA PRO A 243 16.31 15.51 22.67
C PRO A 243 17.29 16.67 22.93
N GLN A 244 17.49 17.02 24.20
CA GLN A 244 18.36 18.13 24.60
C GLN A 244 19.78 18.03 24.00
N SER A 245 20.28 16.80 23.81
CA SER A 245 21.61 16.54 23.24
C SER A 245 21.78 17.01 21.77
N ILE A 246 20.69 17.24 21.04
CA ILE A 246 20.73 17.72 19.66
C ILE A 246 19.89 18.99 19.44
N ALA A 247 19.19 19.48 20.48
CA ALA A 247 18.19 20.55 20.31
C ALA A 247 18.83 21.86 19.83
N GLU A 248 19.94 22.28 20.40
CA GLU A 248 20.64 23.51 20.01
C GLU A 248 21.00 23.50 18.51
N GLU A 249 21.65 22.44 18.09
CA GLU A 249 22.06 22.29 16.67
C GLU A 249 20.88 22.17 15.74
N PHE A 250 19.84 21.43 16.13
CA PHE A 250 18.64 21.27 15.34
C PHE A 250 17.93 22.61 15.10
N TYR A 251 17.72 23.40 16.14
CA TYR A 251 17.08 24.71 16.03
C TYR A 251 17.93 25.72 15.29
N ARG A 252 19.25 25.67 15.43
CA ARG A 252 20.19 26.49 14.65
C ARG A 252 20.02 26.21 13.16
N LEU A 253 20.04 24.92 12.76
CA LEU A 253 19.86 24.51 11.37
C LEU A 253 18.48 24.88 10.80
N CYS A 254 17.41 24.76 11.59
CA CYS A 254 16.10 25.25 11.16
C CYS A 254 16.08 26.77 10.88
N GLN A 255 16.86 27.57 11.61
CA GLN A 255 16.98 29.01 11.40
C GLN A 255 17.86 29.35 10.18
N GLU A 256 18.91 28.58 9.96
CA GLU A 256 19.84 28.78 8.84
C GLU A 256 19.24 28.30 7.49
N HIS A 257 18.31 27.36 7.54
CA HIS A 257 17.64 26.77 6.37
C HIS A 257 16.12 26.98 6.41
N PRO A 258 15.62 28.23 6.35
CA PRO A 258 14.19 28.52 6.45
C PRO A 258 13.36 28.03 5.24
N ASP A 259 14.03 27.64 4.17
CA ASP A 259 13.47 27.04 2.96
C ASP A 259 13.15 25.55 3.12
N LYS A 260 13.69 24.89 4.14
CA LYS A 260 13.45 23.46 4.37
C LYS A 260 12.14 23.22 5.13
N LEU A 261 11.41 22.21 4.71
CA LEU A 261 10.22 21.76 5.41
C LEU A 261 10.59 20.76 6.50
N VAL A 262 10.25 21.09 7.75
CA VAL A 262 10.43 20.16 8.88
C VAL A 262 9.06 19.73 9.41
N VAL A 263 8.80 18.42 9.36
CA VAL A 263 7.56 17.80 9.84
C VAL A 263 7.85 16.99 11.09
N MET A 264 7.16 17.32 12.20
CA MET A 264 7.25 16.55 13.43
C MET A 264 6.19 15.46 13.48
N ALA A 265 6.62 14.21 13.64
CA ALA A 265 5.77 13.05 13.82
C ALA A 265 6.16 12.30 15.10
N THR A 266 5.40 11.28 15.47
CA THR A 266 5.72 10.41 16.60
C THR A 266 6.01 8.98 16.14
N GLN A 267 6.87 8.29 16.90
CA GLN A 267 7.12 6.85 16.72
C GLN A 267 6.05 5.99 17.37
N VAL A 268 5.19 6.60 18.20
CA VAL A 268 4.13 5.91 18.92
C VAL A 268 2.96 5.70 17.95
N ALA A 269 2.52 4.43 17.85
CA ALA A 269 1.38 4.01 17.05
C ALA A 269 0.20 3.70 17.97
#